data_a1cf6a450a58a778baa7ead274aefc82
#
_entry.id   a1cf6a450a58a778baa7ead274aefc82
#
_cell.length_a   1.000
_cell.length_b   1.000
_cell.length_c   1.000
_cell.angle_alpha   90.00
_cell.angle_beta   90.00
_cell.angle_gamma   90.00
#
_symmetry.space_group_name_H-M   'P 1'
#
loop_
_entity.id
_entity.type
_entity.pdbx_description
1 polymer ?
#
loop_
_entity_poly.entity_id
_entity_poly.type
_entity_poly.pdbx_seq_one_letter_code
_entity_poly.pdbx_strand_id
1 'polypeptide(L)'
;MKEELRMIEKNQTWELVDMSKHKKPIGVKWVYRTKLNADGTINKHKARLVVKGYAQIFGVDFSETFALVARLDTIRMLLAVATKKGWKIFQLDVKSAFLNGYLYEEIFMEQPKGFVIRGEEEKVYLLKKAL
;
A
#
# COMPACT_ATOMS: atom_id res chain seq x y z
N MET A 1 -4.12 -1.99 13.08
CA MET A 1 -2.72 -1.51 13.18
C MET A 1 -1.74 -2.66 13.37
N LYS A 2 -1.75 -3.41 14.49
CA LYS A 2 -0.81 -4.53 14.71
C LYS A 2 -0.87 -5.61 13.61
N GLU A 3 -2.06 -5.93 13.10
CA GLU A 3 -2.25 -6.88 12.00
C GLU A 3 -1.59 -6.37 10.70
N GLU A 4 -1.75 -5.09 10.39
CA GLU A 4 -1.14 -4.44 9.22
C GLU A 4 0.40 -4.49 9.30
N LEU A 5 0.97 -4.12 10.45
CA LEU A 5 2.42 -4.17 10.66
C LEU A 5 2.97 -5.59 10.51
N ARG A 6 2.29 -6.60 11.08
CA ARG A 6 2.66 -8.01 10.88
C ARG A 6 2.66 -8.43 9.42
N MET A 7 1.70 -7.93 8.62
CA MET A 7 1.64 -8.22 7.18
C MET A 7 2.79 -7.55 6.42
N ILE A 8 3.13 -6.32 6.77
CA ILE A 8 4.26 -5.58 6.20
C ILE A 8 5.58 -6.29 6.51
N GLU A 9 5.79 -6.69 7.76
CA GLU A 9 6.97 -7.44 8.21
C GLU A 9 7.06 -8.82 7.53
N LYS A 10 5.96 -9.57 7.51
CA LYS A 10 5.90 -10.88 6.85
C LYS A 10 6.28 -10.82 5.37
N ASN A 11 5.92 -9.74 4.69
CA ASN A 11 6.25 -9.52 3.28
C ASN A 11 7.63 -8.89 3.08
N GLN A 12 8.38 -8.62 4.15
CA GLN A 12 9.70 -7.96 4.08
C GLN A 12 9.64 -6.65 3.27
N THR A 13 8.60 -5.85 3.53
CA THR A 13 8.31 -4.64 2.77
C THR A 13 9.31 -3.52 3.05
N TRP A 14 9.90 -3.53 4.24
CA TRP A 14 10.86 -2.53 4.68
C TRP A 14 12.02 -3.12 5.48
N GLU A 15 13.05 -2.31 5.68
CA GLU A 15 14.19 -2.59 6.53
C GLU A 15 14.52 -1.37 7.38
N LEU A 16 14.83 -1.57 8.67
CA LEU A 16 15.25 -0.50 9.55
C LEU A 16 16.73 -0.18 9.29
N VAL A 17 17.00 1.07 8.94
CA VAL A 17 18.35 1.53 8.56
C VAL A 17 18.68 2.87 9.21
N ASP A 18 19.96 3.19 9.28
CA ASP A 18 20.40 4.52 9.69
C ASP A 18 19.99 5.56 8.65
N MET A 19 19.61 6.75 9.13
CA MET A 19 19.18 7.83 8.27
C MET A 19 20.30 8.30 7.34
N SER A 20 20.05 8.30 6.03
CA SER A 20 20.99 8.89 5.06
C SER A 20 21.03 10.41 5.21
N LYS A 21 22.23 11.00 5.23
CA LYS A 21 22.41 12.46 5.33
C LYS A 21 21.91 13.24 4.11
N HIS A 22 21.66 12.54 3.00
CA HIS A 22 21.34 13.17 1.71
C HIS A 22 19.88 13.07 1.30
N LYS A 23 19.07 12.26 1.98
CA LYS A 23 17.65 12.07 1.65
C LYS A 23 16.77 12.33 2.88
N LYS A 24 15.66 13.02 2.67
CA LYS A 24 14.65 13.28 3.70
C LYS A 24 13.66 12.13 3.78
N PRO A 25 13.40 11.55 4.95
CA PRO A 25 12.39 10.50 5.09
C PRO A 25 10.98 11.05 4.83
N ILE A 26 10.17 10.27 4.16
CA ILE A 26 8.79 10.60 3.86
C ILE A 26 7.92 10.23 5.06
N GLY A 27 7.07 11.14 5.47
CA GLY A 27 6.14 10.91 6.57
C GLY A 27 5.09 9.85 6.22
N VAL A 28 4.59 9.17 7.25
CA VAL A 28 3.53 8.18 7.14
C VAL A 28 2.29 8.58 7.92
N LYS A 29 1.15 7.97 7.57
CA LYS A 29 -0.11 8.17 8.29
C LYS A 29 -0.92 6.88 8.36
N TRP A 30 -1.70 6.73 9.41
CA TRP A 30 -2.71 5.69 9.51
C TRP A 30 -4.01 6.14 8.86
N VAL A 31 -4.57 5.29 8.00
CA VAL A 31 -5.90 5.46 7.40
C VAL A 31 -6.81 4.40 7.99
N TYR A 32 -7.91 4.83 8.59
CA TYR A 32 -8.89 3.96 9.23
C TYR A 32 -10.15 3.85 8.38
N ARG A 33 -10.70 2.66 8.30
CA ARG A 33 -11.98 2.41 7.63
C ARG A 33 -12.79 1.40 8.42
N THR A 34 -14.03 1.74 8.73
CA THR A 34 -15.01 0.80 9.26
C THR A 34 -15.72 0.12 8.10
N LYS A 35 -15.76 -1.20 8.11
CA LYS A 35 -16.56 -1.99 7.18
C LYS A 35 -17.86 -2.37 7.87
N LEU A 36 -18.96 -2.19 7.16
CA LEU A 36 -20.32 -2.53 7.62
C LEU A 36 -20.79 -3.81 6.90
N ASN A 37 -21.63 -4.56 7.57
CA ASN A 37 -22.43 -5.64 6.99
C ASN A 37 -23.60 -5.05 6.18
N ALA A 38 -24.32 -5.89 5.45
CA ALA A 38 -25.49 -5.48 4.67
C ALA A 38 -26.63 -4.91 5.53
N ASP A 39 -26.72 -5.30 6.79
CA ASP A 39 -27.68 -4.84 7.79
C ASP A 39 -27.28 -3.53 8.50
N GLY A 40 -26.13 -2.94 8.12
CA GLY A 40 -25.60 -1.71 8.71
C GLY A 40 -24.78 -1.91 9.98
N THR A 41 -24.69 -3.11 10.52
CA THR A 41 -23.84 -3.40 11.69
C THR A 41 -22.35 -3.36 11.34
N ILE A 42 -21.52 -3.10 12.34
CA ILE A 42 -20.06 -3.05 12.13
C ILE A 42 -19.50 -4.47 11.92
N ASN A 43 -18.97 -4.72 10.73
CA ASN A 43 -18.26 -5.96 10.43
C ASN A 43 -16.86 -5.97 11.03
N LYS A 44 -16.04 -4.97 10.65
CA LYS A 44 -14.69 -4.82 11.20
C LYS A 44 -14.11 -3.43 10.99
N HIS A 45 -13.19 -3.06 11.86
CA HIS A 45 -12.33 -1.89 11.67
C HIS A 45 -11.06 -2.30 10.94
N LYS A 46 -10.70 -1.57 9.89
CA LYS A 46 -9.47 -1.76 9.13
C LYS A 46 -8.58 -0.53 9.28
N ALA A 47 -7.31 -0.77 9.58
CA ALA A 47 -6.27 0.26 9.56
C ALA A 47 -5.28 -0.07 8.43
N ARG A 48 -4.87 0.94 7.68
CA ARG A 48 -3.77 0.86 6.71
C ARG A 48 -2.72 1.89 7.05
N LEU A 49 -1.47 1.49 6.95
CA LEU A 49 -0.36 2.43 6.96
C LEU A 49 -0.13 2.88 5.53
N VAL A 50 -0.01 4.18 5.32
CA VAL A 50 0.26 4.75 3.99
C VAL A 50 1.33 5.82 4.07
N VAL A 51 2.18 5.86 3.07
CA VAL A 51 3.17 6.91 2.87
C VAL A 51 2.47 8.18 2.37
N LYS A 52 2.93 9.34 2.80
CA LYS A 52 2.41 10.63 2.35
C LYS A 52 2.93 10.96 0.95
N GLY A 53 2.34 10.34 -0.09
CA GLY A 53 2.79 10.43 -1.47
C GLY A 53 2.90 11.86 -2.04
N TYR A 54 2.14 12.81 -1.50
CA TYR A 54 2.26 14.23 -1.87
C TYR A 54 3.60 14.88 -1.47
N ALA A 55 4.38 14.23 -0.62
CA ALA A 55 5.71 14.69 -0.21
C ALA A 55 6.83 14.05 -1.06
N GLN A 56 6.50 13.15 -1.97
CA GLN A 56 7.45 12.53 -2.89
C GLN A 56 7.79 13.47 -4.05
N ILE A 57 9.03 13.43 -4.48
CA ILE A 57 9.57 14.29 -5.55
C ILE A 57 9.80 13.42 -6.79
N PHE A 58 9.22 13.83 -7.92
CA PHE A 58 9.45 13.19 -9.20
C PHE A 58 10.94 13.27 -9.60
N GLY A 59 11.48 12.18 -10.11
CA GLY A 59 12.89 12.04 -10.50
C GLY A 59 13.86 11.78 -9.32
N VAL A 60 13.37 11.81 -8.07
CA VAL A 60 14.15 11.52 -6.85
C VAL A 60 13.58 10.32 -6.11
N ASP A 61 12.29 10.36 -5.77
CA ASP A 61 11.60 9.32 -5.00
C ASP A 61 10.80 8.38 -5.91
N PHE A 62 10.45 8.81 -7.12
CA PHE A 62 9.78 7.99 -8.12
C PHE A 62 10.09 8.50 -9.53
N SER A 63 10.10 7.59 -10.51
CA SER A 63 10.25 7.91 -11.93
C SER A 63 8.90 7.80 -12.65
N GLU A 64 8.68 6.78 -13.44
CA GLU A 64 7.38 6.51 -14.06
C GLU A 64 6.54 5.56 -13.20
N THR A 65 5.36 6.01 -12.80
CA THR A 65 4.37 5.16 -12.16
C THR A 65 3.15 5.05 -13.06
N PHE A 66 2.96 3.89 -13.67
CA PHE A 66 1.76 3.59 -14.43
C PHE A 66 0.84 2.69 -13.60
N ALA A 67 -0.24 3.25 -13.07
CA ALA A 67 -1.29 2.49 -12.42
C ALA A 67 -2.41 2.23 -13.42
N LEU A 68 -2.61 0.97 -13.79
CA LEU A 68 -3.75 0.53 -14.58
C LEU A 68 -5.05 0.73 -13.78
N VAL A 69 -5.89 1.64 -14.22
CA VAL A 69 -7.25 1.80 -13.70
C VAL A 69 -8.23 1.17 -14.65
N ALA A 70 -8.86 0.08 -14.23
CA ALA A 70 -9.94 -0.55 -14.99
C ALA A 70 -11.16 0.38 -15.01
N ARG A 71 -11.49 0.95 -16.18
CA ARG A 71 -12.69 1.79 -16.33
C ARG A 71 -13.93 0.93 -16.21
N LEU A 72 -14.91 1.41 -15.46
CA LEU A 72 -16.17 0.68 -15.21
C LEU A 72 -16.92 0.35 -16.51
N ASP A 73 -16.88 1.24 -17.50
CA ASP A 73 -17.51 1.02 -18.80
C ASP A 73 -16.86 -0.14 -19.58
N THR A 74 -15.54 -0.27 -19.52
CA THR A 74 -14.81 -1.41 -20.12
C THR A 74 -15.22 -2.71 -19.44
N ILE A 75 -15.33 -2.73 -18.12
CA ILE A 75 -15.76 -3.91 -17.38
C ILE A 75 -17.18 -4.29 -17.78
N ARG A 76 -18.11 -3.33 -17.83
CA ARG A 76 -19.51 -3.55 -18.24
C ARG A 76 -19.62 -4.09 -19.67
N MET A 77 -18.83 -3.53 -20.59
CA MET A 77 -18.78 -4.01 -21.98
C MET A 77 -18.31 -5.46 -22.05
N LEU A 78 -17.23 -5.81 -21.33
CA LEU A 78 -16.71 -7.19 -21.29
C LEU A 78 -17.75 -8.16 -20.69
N LEU A 79 -18.46 -7.77 -19.64
CA LEU A 79 -19.53 -8.56 -19.06
C LEU A 79 -20.69 -8.81 -20.05
N ALA A 80 -21.09 -7.77 -20.79
CA ALA A 80 -22.14 -7.89 -21.80
C ALA A 80 -21.73 -8.82 -22.95
N VAL A 81 -20.50 -8.71 -23.44
CA VAL A 81 -19.95 -9.61 -24.49
C VAL A 81 -19.87 -11.04 -23.97
N ALA A 82 -19.39 -11.24 -22.76
CA ALA A 82 -19.27 -12.56 -22.14
C ALA A 82 -20.67 -13.24 -22.00
N THR A 83 -21.67 -12.48 -21.56
CA THR A 83 -23.04 -12.95 -21.45
C THR A 83 -23.59 -13.36 -22.82
N LYS A 84 -23.42 -12.52 -23.85
CA LYS A 84 -23.86 -12.81 -25.21
C LYS A 84 -23.20 -14.06 -25.81
N LYS A 85 -21.94 -14.30 -25.45
CA LYS A 85 -21.16 -15.44 -25.96
C LYS A 85 -21.19 -16.67 -25.06
N GLY A 86 -21.89 -16.64 -23.93
CA GLY A 86 -21.94 -17.72 -22.96
C GLY A 86 -20.60 -18.02 -22.29
N TRP A 87 -19.71 -17.03 -22.18
CA TRP A 87 -18.40 -17.20 -21.53
C TRP A 87 -18.55 -17.26 -20.01
N LYS A 88 -17.75 -18.12 -19.40
CA LYS A 88 -17.59 -18.11 -17.93
C LYS A 88 -16.70 -16.95 -17.51
N ILE A 89 -17.12 -16.25 -16.45
CA ILE A 89 -16.38 -15.13 -15.88
C ILE A 89 -15.83 -15.54 -14.52
N PHE A 90 -14.55 -15.28 -14.29
CA PHE A 90 -13.89 -15.52 -13.01
C PHE A 90 -13.41 -14.16 -12.45
N GLN A 91 -13.80 -13.85 -11.22
CA GLN A 91 -13.29 -12.68 -10.50
C GLN A 91 -12.19 -13.14 -9.55
N LEU A 92 -11.01 -12.54 -9.71
CA LEU A 92 -9.86 -12.79 -8.84
C LEU A 92 -9.50 -11.49 -8.10
N ASP A 93 -9.22 -11.62 -6.81
CA ASP A 93 -8.72 -10.52 -5.96
C ASP A 93 -7.35 -10.91 -5.41
N VAL A 94 -6.35 -10.09 -5.71
CA VAL A 94 -4.97 -10.32 -5.24
C VAL A 94 -4.81 -9.71 -3.86
N LYS A 95 -4.61 -10.57 -2.86
CA LYS A 95 -4.35 -10.12 -1.50
C LYS A 95 -3.00 -9.40 -1.43
N SER A 96 -3.03 -8.16 -0.88
CA SER A 96 -1.82 -7.35 -0.67
C SER A 96 -1.02 -7.11 -1.96
N ALA A 97 -1.71 -6.83 -3.08
CA ALA A 97 -1.11 -6.71 -4.41
C ALA A 97 0.11 -5.77 -4.45
N PHE A 98 0.05 -4.61 -3.76
CA PHE A 98 1.14 -3.63 -3.74
C PHE A 98 2.41 -4.15 -3.03
N LEU A 99 2.27 -5.07 -2.09
CA LEU A 99 3.40 -5.66 -1.36
C LEU A 99 4.17 -6.72 -2.17
N ASN A 100 3.78 -6.99 -3.42
CA ASN A 100 4.44 -7.99 -4.27
C ASN A 100 5.47 -7.39 -5.22
N GLY A 101 5.39 -6.08 -5.51
CA GLY A 101 6.34 -5.36 -6.37
C GLY A 101 7.52 -4.81 -5.58
N TYR A 102 8.74 -5.04 -6.06
CA TYR A 102 9.94 -4.41 -5.52
C TYR A 102 10.10 -2.99 -6.07
N LEU A 103 10.58 -2.09 -5.22
CA LEU A 103 10.97 -0.74 -5.61
C LEU A 103 12.43 -0.75 -6.04
N TYR A 104 12.72 0.01 -7.08
CA TYR A 104 14.09 0.23 -7.55
C TYR A 104 14.70 1.49 -6.92
N GLU A 105 13.84 2.42 -6.52
CA GLU A 105 14.23 3.67 -5.87
C GLU A 105 14.45 3.46 -4.36
N GLU A 106 15.44 4.16 -3.82
CA GLU A 106 15.67 4.19 -2.37
C GLU A 106 14.72 5.20 -1.71
N ILE A 107 13.64 4.71 -1.14
CA ILE A 107 12.63 5.50 -0.44
C ILE A 107 12.76 5.27 1.06
N PHE A 108 13.08 6.34 1.79
CA PHE A 108 13.14 6.34 3.24
C PHE A 108 11.83 6.86 3.82
N MET A 109 11.31 6.20 4.85
CA MET A 109 10.11 6.64 5.54
C MET A 109 10.30 6.72 7.04
N GLU A 110 9.57 7.63 7.67
CA GLU A 110 9.54 7.76 9.13
C GLU A 110 8.94 6.52 9.79
N GLN A 111 9.38 6.22 11.00
CA GLN A 111 8.74 5.19 11.81
C GLN A 111 7.29 5.59 12.14
N PRO A 112 6.32 4.64 12.06
CA PRO A 112 4.92 4.94 12.31
C PRO A 112 4.68 5.43 13.74
N LYS A 113 3.96 6.53 13.91
CA LYS A 113 3.59 7.06 15.22
C LYS A 113 2.92 5.99 16.09
N GLY A 114 3.39 5.82 17.31
CA GLY A 114 2.93 4.81 18.25
C GLY A 114 3.57 3.42 18.09
N PHE A 115 4.49 3.26 17.13
CA PHE A 115 5.25 2.03 16.87
C PHE A 115 6.73 2.31 16.62
N VAL A 116 7.23 3.41 17.15
CA VAL A 116 8.66 3.74 17.13
C VAL A 116 9.41 2.75 18.02
N ILE A 117 10.52 2.22 17.53
CA ILE A 117 11.33 1.24 18.24
C ILE A 117 12.17 1.99 19.28
N ARG A 118 12.06 1.58 20.54
CA ARG A 118 12.83 2.17 21.64
C ARG A 118 14.33 1.95 21.46
N GLY A 119 15.10 3.02 21.60
CA GLY A 119 16.55 3.01 21.40
C GLY A 119 17.00 3.14 19.94
N GLU A 120 16.05 3.24 19.01
CA GLU A 120 16.32 3.38 17.57
C GLU A 120 15.45 4.48 16.94
N GLU A 121 15.13 5.53 17.73
CA GLU A 121 14.25 6.63 17.33
C GLU A 121 14.80 7.41 16.13
N GLU A 122 16.12 7.46 15.98
CA GLU A 122 16.82 8.14 14.89
C GLU A 122 16.83 7.36 13.58
N LYS A 123 16.49 6.06 13.63
CA LYS A 123 16.46 5.22 12.44
C LYS A 123 15.17 5.39 11.65
N VAL A 124 15.26 5.09 10.36
CA VAL A 124 14.18 5.16 9.40
C VAL A 124 13.97 3.81 8.71
N TYR A 125 12.82 3.63 8.10
CA TYR A 125 12.58 2.45 7.27
C TYR A 125 12.94 2.72 5.81
N LEU A 126 13.79 1.88 5.23
CA LEU A 126 14.00 1.80 3.79
C LEU A 126 12.94 0.89 3.19
N LEU A 127 12.14 1.41 2.27
CA LEU A 127 11.12 0.63 1.57
C LEU A 127 11.76 -0.26 0.50
N LYS A 128 11.46 -1.55 0.55
CA LYS A 128 11.82 -2.54 -0.49
C LYS A 128 10.64 -2.80 -1.44
N LYS A 129 9.42 -2.54 -0.99
CA LYS A 129 8.18 -2.75 -1.75
C LYS A 129 7.22 -1.58 -1.52
N ALA A 130 6.28 -1.39 -2.43
CA ALA A 130 5.27 -0.34 -2.30
C ALA A 130 4.38 -0.55 -1.06
N LEU A 131 4.00 0.57 -0.41
CA LEU A 131 3.20 0.59 0.82
C LEU A 131 1.94 1.45 0.63
#